data_3f4edb6d5a9ffed0378911a3f4607616
#
_entry.id   3f4edb6d5a9ffed0378911a3f4607616
#
_cell.length_a   1.000
_cell.length_b   1.000
_cell.length_c   1.000
_cell.angle_alpha   90.00
_cell.angle_beta   90.00
_cell.angle_gamma   90.00
#
_symmetry.space_group_name_H-M   'P 1'
#
loop_
_entity.id
_entity.type
_entity.pdbx_description
1 polymer ?
#
loop_
_entity_poly.entity_id
_entity_poly.type
_entity_poly.pdbx_seq_one_letter_code
_entity_poly.pdbx_strand_id
1 'polypeptide(L)'
;MSYTRKSRKYSSYRGKIGTVAPNRIRRRFDTHIPHQKITTDTSEFKYYEIDEKGHMTMHKLYLDPFMDMCNGEILSYGIDQKPSAKNVMDALDKAIKITADCPYRRTFHSDQGWAYQMKVYSHRLKKERIFQSNSFL
;
A
#
# COMPACT_ATOMS: atom_id res chain seq x y z
N MET A 1 22.67 -18.86 -8.31
CA MET A 1 22.10 -18.56 -8.04
C MET A 1 21.58 -18.66 -7.75
N SER A 2 21.69 -18.54 -7.94
CA SER A 2 20.89 -18.18 -7.67
C SER A 2 20.32 -18.10 -7.33
N TYR A 3 20.52 -17.95 -7.46
CA TYR A 3 19.72 -17.53 -7.08
C TYR A 3 19.02 -17.64 -7.25
N THR A 4 19.25 -17.70 -7.45
CA THR A 4 18.38 -17.43 -7.42
C THR A 4 17.77 -17.63 -7.21
N ARG A 5 18.10 -17.79 -7.51
CA ARG A 5 17.34 -17.64 -7.27
C ARG A 5 16.66 -17.44 -6.86
N LYS A 6 16.95 -17.25 -6.77
CA LYS A 6 16.25 -16.74 -6.26
C LYS A 6 15.53 -16.50 -6.12
N SER A 7 15.80 -16.40 -6.24
CA SER A 7 14.92 -15.81 -5.98
C SER A 7 14.28 -15.96 -5.94
N ARG A 8 14.32 -16.16 -6.34
CA ARG A 8 13.55 -16.01 -6.18
C ARG A 8 12.90 -16.07 -5.65
N LYS A 9 13.08 -15.89 -5.49
CA LYS A 9 12.40 -15.77 -4.76
C LYS A 9 11.77 -15.31 -4.30
N TYR A 10 11.54 -14.56 -4.40
CA TYR A 10 10.69 -13.92 -3.77
C TYR A 10 9.83 -13.96 -3.99
N SER A 11 9.99 -14.01 -4.56
CA SER A 11 8.92 -13.72 -4.76
C SER A 11 8.11 -14.30 -4.19
N SER A 12 8.19 -14.70 -3.84
CA SER A 12 7.31 -15.00 -3.38
C SER A 12 6.77 -14.62 -2.43
N TYR A 13 6.87 -14.34 -1.85
CA TYR A 13 6.01 -14.03 -1.07
C TYR A 13 5.14 -13.40 -1.51
N ARG A 14 5.18 -13.27 -1.89
CA ARG A 14 4.26 -12.59 -2.32
C ARG A 14 3.39 -13.27 -3.11
N GLY A 15 3.52 -14.33 -3.44
CA GLY A 15 2.62 -14.80 -4.30
C GLY A 15 1.56 -15.63 -3.80
N LYS A 16 1.66 -16.49 -2.86
CA LYS A 16 0.75 -17.41 -2.61
C LYS A 16 -0.46 -17.04 -2.04
N ILE A 17 -0.45 -16.65 -0.84
CA ILE A 17 -1.63 -16.27 -0.18
C ILE A 17 -2.31 -15.27 -0.99
N GLY A 18 -1.54 -14.46 -1.56
CA GLY A 18 -2.05 -13.41 -2.28
C GLY A 18 -2.63 -13.75 -3.62
N THR A 19 -2.52 -14.95 -4.06
CA THR A 19 -2.92 -15.23 -5.41
C THR A 19 -4.42 -15.23 -5.62
N VAL A 20 -5.13 -15.96 -4.79
CA VAL A 20 -6.56 -16.05 -4.97
C VAL A 20 -7.29 -14.79 -4.51
N ALA A 21 -6.99 -14.33 -3.30
CA ALA A 21 -7.66 -13.16 -2.78
C ALA A 21 -7.37 -11.90 -3.58
N PRO A 22 -6.10 -11.57 -3.90
CA PRO A 22 -5.83 -10.40 -4.70
C PRO A 22 -6.45 -10.46 -6.09
N ASN A 23 -6.51 -11.63 -6.71
CA ASN A 23 -7.09 -11.74 -8.02
C ASN A 23 -8.58 -11.44 -7.98
N ARG A 24 -9.28 -11.92 -6.97
CA ARG A 24 -10.69 -11.62 -6.85
C ARG A 24 -10.94 -10.16 -6.60
N ILE A 25 -10.12 -9.55 -5.76
CA ILE A 25 -10.25 -8.14 -5.48
C ILE A 25 -9.96 -7.33 -6.72
N ARG A 26 -8.93 -7.70 -7.46
CA ARG A 26 -8.57 -7.00 -8.66
C ARG A 26 -9.70 -7.02 -9.68
N ARG A 27 -10.37 -8.16 -9.83
CA ARG A 27 -11.51 -8.22 -10.74
C ARG A 27 -12.62 -7.30 -10.31
N ARG A 28 -12.88 -7.22 -9.00
CA ARG A 28 -13.94 -6.36 -8.48
C ARG A 28 -13.61 -4.89 -8.59
N PHE A 29 -12.32 -4.55 -8.53
CA PHE A 29 -11.88 -3.18 -8.56
C PHE A 29 -11.23 -2.76 -9.86
N ASP A 30 -11.32 -3.64 -10.87
CA ASP A 30 -10.80 -3.30 -12.17
C ASP A 30 -11.59 -2.11 -12.71
N THR A 31 -10.90 -1.16 -13.27
CA THR A 31 -11.53 0.07 -13.73
C THR A 31 -10.74 0.68 -14.87
N HIS A 32 -11.45 1.33 -15.78
CA HIS A 32 -10.83 2.10 -16.84
C HIS A 32 -10.85 3.59 -16.49
N ILE A 33 -11.32 3.94 -15.31
CA ILE A 33 -11.45 5.33 -14.91
C ILE A 33 -10.27 5.72 -14.01
N PRO A 34 -9.40 6.63 -14.48
CA PRO A 34 -8.27 7.06 -13.66
C PRO A 34 -8.74 7.71 -12.36
N HIS A 35 -7.99 7.48 -11.29
CA HIS A 35 -8.20 8.11 -9.98
C HIS A 35 -9.48 7.69 -9.29
N GLN A 36 -10.18 6.67 -9.78
CA GLN A 36 -11.42 6.24 -9.13
C GLN A 36 -11.17 5.19 -8.06
N LYS A 37 -10.37 4.20 -8.36
CA LYS A 37 -10.12 3.09 -7.44
C LYS A 37 -8.65 3.02 -7.07
N ILE A 38 -8.39 3.23 -5.79
CA ILE A 38 -7.04 3.35 -5.25
C ILE A 38 -6.82 2.24 -4.24
N THR A 39 -5.66 1.60 -4.31
CA THR A 39 -5.31 0.56 -3.33
C THR A 39 -4.09 1.00 -2.54
N THR A 40 -4.03 0.57 -1.31
CA THR A 40 -2.89 0.82 -0.44
C THR A 40 -2.63 -0.39 0.44
N ASP A 41 -1.37 -0.57 0.80
CA ASP A 41 -0.93 -1.66 1.65
C ASP A 41 0.42 -1.29 2.22
N THR A 42 0.68 -1.68 3.46
CA THR A 42 1.96 -1.40 4.08
C THR A 42 2.95 -2.49 3.73
N SER A 43 4.09 -2.10 3.21
CA SER A 43 5.18 -3.03 2.88
C SER A 43 6.35 -2.79 3.83
N GLU A 44 6.94 -3.87 4.28
CA GLU A 44 8.10 -3.82 5.15
C GLU A 44 9.33 -4.25 4.36
N PHE A 45 10.38 -3.44 4.41
CA PHE A 45 11.65 -3.75 3.77
C PHE A 45 12.75 -3.80 4.81
N LYS A 46 13.66 -4.74 4.65
CA LYS A 46 14.82 -4.85 5.52
C LYS A 46 16.08 -4.49 4.75
N TYR A 47 16.98 -3.77 5.38
CA TYR A 47 18.28 -3.49 4.80
C TYR A 47 19.35 -3.57 5.88
N TYR A 48 20.59 -3.72 5.46
CA TYR A 48 21.69 -3.92 6.38
C TYR A 48 22.74 -2.85 6.18
N GLU A 49 23.29 -2.37 7.29
CA GLU A 49 24.41 -1.46 7.27
C GLU A 49 25.61 -2.16 7.87
N ILE A 50 26.77 -1.97 7.28
CA ILE A 50 28.02 -2.54 7.78
C ILE A 50 28.92 -1.37 8.19
N ASP A 51 29.33 -1.36 9.46
CA ASP A 51 30.18 -0.31 9.96
C ASP A 51 31.66 -0.58 9.62
N GLU A 52 32.53 0.34 10.02
CA GLU A 52 33.96 0.25 9.71
C GLU A 52 34.59 -1.00 10.29
N LYS A 53 34.03 -1.55 11.35
CA LYS A 53 34.56 -2.74 12.02
C LYS A 53 33.97 -4.02 11.47
N GLY A 54 33.12 -3.93 10.47
CA GLY A 54 32.48 -5.09 9.87
C GLY A 54 31.23 -5.57 10.58
N HIS A 55 30.72 -4.81 11.54
CA HIS A 55 29.49 -5.18 12.24
C HIS A 55 28.29 -4.89 11.35
N MET A 56 27.40 -5.85 11.25
CA MET A 56 26.21 -5.72 10.43
C MET A 56 25.01 -5.41 11.32
N THR A 57 24.29 -4.36 10.97
CA THR A 57 23.07 -3.95 11.67
C THR A 57 21.91 -4.01 10.72
N MET A 58 20.83 -4.66 11.13
CA MET A 58 19.62 -4.75 10.32
C MET A 58 18.71 -3.57 10.63
N HIS A 59 18.20 -2.95 9.57
CA HIS A 59 17.23 -1.87 9.68
C HIS A 59 15.98 -2.22 8.90
N LYS A 60 14.87 -1.63 9.28
CA LYS A 60 13.60 -1.81 8.58
C LYS A 60 13.08 -0.48 8.06
N LEU A 61 12.40 -0.54 6.92
CA LEU A 61 11.68 0.58 6.37
C LEU A 61 10.26 0.13 6.07
N TYR A 62 9.31 1.01 6.34
CA TYR A 62 7.90 0.75 6.07
C TYR A 62 7.43 1.72 5.01
N LEU A 63 6.83 1.18 3.95
CA LEU A 63 6.35 1.95 2.82
C LEU A 63 4.84 1.80 2.72
N ASP A 64 4.16 2.92 2.64
CA ASP A 64 2.69 2.96 2.52
C ASP A 64 2.31 3.67 1.22
N PRO A 65 2.32 2.96 0.09
CA PRO A 65 1.97 3.58 -1.18
C PRO A 65 0.48 3.60 -1.42
N PHE A 66 0.01 4.60 -2.16
CA PHE A 66 -1.35 4.65 -2.67
C PHE A 66 -1.25 4.55 -4.19
N MET A 67 -1.80 3.48 -4.73
CA MET A 67 -1.67 3.15 -6.15
C MET A 67 -3.00 3.21 -6.87
N ASP A 68 -2.99 3.81 -8.05
CA ASP A 68 -4.17 3.85 -8.91
C ASP A 68 -4.35 2.49 -9.57
N MET A 69 -5.51 1.86 -9.39
CA MET A 69 -5.76 0.54 -9.95
C MET A 69 -6.05 0.57 -11.44
N CYS A 70 -6.25 1.74 -12.00
CA CYS A 70 -6.46 1.88 -13.43
C CYS A 70 -5.18 1.59 -14.21
N ASN A 71 -4.06 2.10 -13.75
CA ASN A 71 -2.80 2.02 -14.49
C ASN A 71 -1.59 1.60 -13.67
N GLY A 72 -1.76 1.35 -12.38
CA GLY A 72 -0.66 0.95 -11.52
C GLY A 72 0.24 2.09 -11.07
N GLU A 73 -0.16 3.32 -11.30
CA GLU A 73 0.65 4.47 -10.92
C GLU A 73 0.63 4.71 -9.41
N ILE A 74 1.80 4.99 -8.83
CA ILE A 74 1.89 5.36 -7.42
C ILE A 74 1.60 6.85 -7.30
N LEU A 75 0.51 7.17 -6.64
CA LEU A 75 0.06 8.55 -6.51
C LEU A 75 0.74 9.27 -5.35
N SER A 76 0.93 8.56 -4.27
CA SER A 76 1.59 9.10 -3.09
C SER A 76 2.15 7.97 -2.26
N TYR A 77 3.03 8.28 -1.34
CA TYR A 77 3.56 7.26 -0.44
C TYR A 77 4.10 7.90 0.83
N GLY A 78 4.10 7.09 1.90
CA GLY A 78 4.80 7.42 3.12
C GLY A 78 5.91 6.42 3.33
N ILE A 79 7.02 6.84 3.90
CA ILE A 79 8.13 5.94 4.21
C ILE A 79 8.72 6.33 5.56
N ASP A 80 8.99 5.34 6.40
CA ASP A 80 9.53 5.60 7.73
C ASP A 80 10.26 4.35 8.23
N GLN A 81 11.10 4.54 9.21
CA GLN A 81 11.81 3.45 9.88
C GLN A 81 10.92 2.72 10.87
N LYS A 82 9.78 3.28 11.23
CA LYS A 82 8.80 2.67 12.12
C LYS A 82 7.42 2.76 11.51
N PRO A 83 6.51 1.83 11.86
CA PRO A 83 5.13 1.99 11.44
C PRO A 83 4.59 3.31 11.99
N SER A 84 4.01 4.12 11.15
CA SER A 84 3.62 5.48 11.51
C SER A 84 2.24 5.83 10.97
N ALA A 85 1.31 6.07 11.88
CA ALA A 85 -0.02 6.53 11.49
C ALA A 85 0.05 7.88 10.81
N LYS A 86 0.98 8.73 11.25
CA LYS A 86 1.14 10.03 10.65
C LYS A 86 1.54 9.92 9.18
N ASN A 87 2.48 9.02 8.87
CA ASN A 87 2.92 8.83 7.50
C ASN A 87 1.79 8.30 6.63
N VAL A 88 0.99 7.37 7.15
CA VAL A 88 -0.15 6.86 6.40
C VAL A 88 -1.15 7.99 6.14
N MET A 89 -1.44 8.80 7.14
CA MET A 89 -2.40 9.89 6.99
C MET A 89 -1.89 10.98 6.04
N ASP A 90 -0.60 11.29 6.08
CA ASP A 90 -0.03 12.27 5.16
C ASP A 90 -0.10 11.75 3.73
N ALA A 91 0.21 10.48 3.50
CA ALA A 91 0.12 9.89 2.17
C ALA A 91 -1.33 9.82 1.70
N LEU A 92 -2.26 9.51 2.62
CA LEU A 92 -3.69 9.50 2.32
C LEU A 92 -4.16 10.88 1.86
N ASP A 93 -3.77 11.93 2.58
CA ASP A 93 -4.17 13.28 2.23
C ASP A 93 -3.69 13.68 0.85
N LYS A 94 -2.46 13.29 0.51
CA LYS A 94 -1.92 13.55 -0.82
C LYS A 94 -2.71 12.78 -1.89
N ALA A 95 -3.02 11.52 -1.61
CA ALA A 95 -3.78 10.69 -2.56
C ALA A 95 -5.19 11.27 -2.76
N ILE A 96 -5.81 11.76 -1.71
CA ILE A 96 -7.12 12.39 -1.80
C ILE A 96 -7.07 13.62 -2.69
N LYS A 97 -6.05 14.44 -2.52
CA LYS A 97 -5.88 15.63 -3.32
C LYS A 97 -5.64 15.31 -4.79
N ILE A 98 -4.76 14.36 -5.05
CA ILE A 98 -4.42 13.98 -6.42
C ILE A 98 -5.63 13.39 -7.14
N THR A 99 -6.48 12.66 -6.43
CA THR A 99 -7.63 12.00 -7.04
C THR A 99 -8.90 12.85 -7.02
N ALA A 100 -8.80 14.07 -6.54
CA ALA A 100 -9.98 14.95 -6.44
C ALA A 100 -10.57 15.33 -7.79
N ASP A 101 -9.82 15.13 -8.87
CA ASP A 101 -10.30 15.42 -10.22
C ASP A 101 -11.23 14.33 -10.77
N CYS A 102 -11.36 13.21 -10.08
CA CYS A 102 -12.23 12.14 -10.54
C CYS A 102 -13.70 12.57 -10.43
N PRO A 103 -14.47 12.49 -11.51
CA PRO A 103 -15.87 12.93 -11.48
C PRO A 103 -16.80 11.90 -10.83
N TYR A 104 -16.29 10.72 -10.50
CA TYR A 104 -17.09 9.66 -9.91
C TYR A 104 -16.71 9.45 -8.46
N ARG A 105 -17.55 8.73 -7.73
CA ARG A 105 -17.24 8.40 -6.35
C ARG A 105 -16.00 7.51 -6.31
N ARG A 106 -15.03 7.90 -5.50
CA ARG A 106 -13.79 7.17 -5.37
C ARG A 106 -13.92 6.02 -4.37
N THR A 107 -13.12 4.98 -4.55
CA THR A 107 -13.01 3.86 -3.61
C THR A 107 -11.55 3.69 -3.24
N PHE A 108 -11.26 3.70 -1.95
CA PHE A 108 -9.92 3.41 -1.45
C PHE A 108 -9.96 2.05 -0.77
N HIS A 109 -9.19 1.13 -1.32
CA HIS A 109 -9.13 -0.26 -0.84
C HIS A 109 -7.85 -0.51 -0.07
N SER A 110 -7.96 -1.18 1.08
CA SER A 110 -6.79 -1.56 1.86
C SER A 110 -7.04 -2.93 2.50
N ASP A 111 -5.99 -3.54 3.04
CA ASP A 111 -6.19 -4.72 3.86
C ASP A 111 -6.63 -4.27 5.25
N GLN A 112 -6.69 -5.19 6.20
CA GLN A 112 -7.14 -4.87 7.56
C GLN A 112 -5.97 -4.52 8.48
N GLY A 113 -4.94 -3.89 7.93
CA GLY A 113 -3.81 -3.44 8.74
C GLY A 113 -4.22 -2.40 9.77
N TRP A 114 -3.44 -2.30 10.81
CA TRP A 114 -3.80 -1.46 11.97
C TRP A 114 -4.10 0.00 11.62
N ALA A 115 -3.31 0.57 10.72
CA ALA A 115 -3.47 1.99 10.38
C ALA A 115 -4.78 2.25 9.66
N TYR A 116 -5.20 1.30 8.83
CA TYR A 116 -6.40 1.48 8.01
C TYR A 116 -7.68 1.22 8.77
N GLN A 117 -7.57 0.65 9.99
CA GLN A 117 -8.73 0.43 10.84
C GLN A 117 -8.94 1.57 11.83
N MET A 118 -8.03 2.55 11.84
CA MET A 118 -8.16 3.66 12.77
C MET A 118 -9.32 4.55 12.39
N LYS A 119 -9.98 5.08 13.41
CA LYS A 119 -11.13 5.95 13.20
C LYS A 119 -10.78 7.19 12.40
N VAL A 120 -9.57 7.72 12.58
CA VAL A 120 -9.15 8.92 11.87
C VAL A 120 -9.05 8.65 10.36
N TYR A 121 -8.58 7.46 9.98
CA TYR A 121 -8.48 7.07 8.58
C TYR A 121 -9.88 6.97 7.97
N SER A 122 -10.76 6.20 8.61
CA SER A 122 -12.13 6.03 8.12
C SER A 122 -12.88 7.35 8.08
N HIS A 123 -12.68 8.19 9.08
CA HIS A 123 -13.34 9.48 9.15
C HIS A 123 -12.91 10.40 8.00
N ARG A 124 -11.62 10.38 7.69
CA ARG A 124 -11.11 11.20 6.60
C ARG A 124 -11.71 10.77 5.26
N LEU A 125 -11.83 9.48 5.01
CA LEU A 125 -12.46 8.98 3.79
C LEU A 125 -13.94 9.37 3.73
N LYS A 126 -14.65 9.25 4.85
CA LYS A 126 -16.05 9.62 4.91
C LYS A 126 -16.25 11.10 4.63
N LYS A 127 -15.40 11.92 5.18
CA LYS A 127 -15.47 13.36 5.00
C LYS A 127 -15.39 13.73 3.53
N GLU A 128 -14.59 12.99 2.76
CA GLU A 128 -14.40 13.24 1.34
C GLU A 128 -15.35 12.42 0.47
N ARG A 129 -16.30 11.72 1.09
CA ARG A 129 -17.25 10.86 0.40
C ARG A 129 -16.58 9.77 -0.42
N ILE A 130 -15.49 9.25 0.10
CA ILE A 130 -14.75 8.14 -0.52
C ILE A 130 -15.22 6.85 0.14
N PHE A 131 -15.52 5.85 -0.67
CA PHE A 131 -15.91 4.55 -0.14
C PHE A 131 -14.67 3.80 0.32
N GLN A 132 -14.70 3.32 1.56
CA GLN A 132 -13.60 2.52 2.11
C GLN A 132 -13.90 1.05 1.91
N SER A 133 -12.98 0.35 1.27
CA SER A 133 -13.10 -1.08 1.03
C SER A 133 -11.93 -1.79 1.71
N ASN A 134 -12.22 -2.90 2.38
CA ASN A 134 -11.19 -3.69 3.05
C ASN A 134 -11.20 -5.10 2.52
N SER A 135 -10.03 -5.71 2.42
CA SER A 135 -9.96 -7.11 2.07
C SER A 135 -10.03 -7.96 3.33
N PHE A 136 -10.62 -9.12 3.19
CA PHE A 136 -10.69 -10.10 4.26
C PHE A 136 -9.88 -11.31 3.81
N LEU A 137 -9.09 -11.85 4.71
CA LEU A 137 -8.30 -13.04 4.41
C LEU A 137 -8.69 -14.19 5.31
#